data_af41479856215b3813080a5f06e57ce1
#
_entry.id   af41479856215b3813080a5f06e57ce1
#
_cell.length_a   1.000
_cell.length_b   1.000
_cell.length_c   1.000
_cell.angle_alpha   90.00
_cell.angle_beta   90.00
_cell.angle_gamma   90.00
#
_symmetry.space_group_name_H-M   'P 1'
#
loop_
_entity.id
_entity.type
_entity.pdbx_description
1 polymer ?
#
loop_
_entity_poly.entity_id
_entity_poly.type
_entity_poly.pdbx_seq_one_letter_code
_entity_poly.pdbx_strand_id
1 'polypeptide(L)'
;MQERKFISLAEARPDLAAEWNHKKNGILKPEDIAHKSGKKVWWIQYDKNPVNDKLIEFEWEDTVIHRSVDGRGNPFKSGHKILKGYNDLQTVNPELAKQWHPTKNGNLKPADVTAYSRKKVWWLLPYDDIKTGRHFDFEWQAAIFGRNDGNGCPYLNGRAVWKGFNDLQTVNPELAKLWHPTKNGNLKPTDVTICPGQKIWLLLPYDDIKTGKHFDFEWQAVICNRNKNTGGCPYLSGKMIYQGFNDLQTTNPELAKQWHPTKNGDLKPTNVMANSNKIVWWMYQYNNLNDGTHFNFEKISRRILVTSVVS
;
A
#
# COMPACT_ATOMS: atom_id res chain seq x y z
N MET A 1 -33.24 1.56 55.44
CA MET A 1 -33.32 1.25 53.99
C MET A 1 -33.95 2.44 53.31
N GLN A 2 -33.20 3.17 52.46
CA GLN A 2 -33.81 4.22 51.64
C GLN A 2 -34.70 3.52 50.59
N GLU A 3 -35.98 3.82 50.61
CA GLU A 3 -36.93 3.42 49.56
C GLU A 3 -36.39 3.94 48.24
N ARG A 4 -36.07 3.03 47.29
CA ARG A 4 -35.70 3.42 45.92
C ARG A 4 -36.91 4.06 45.28
N LYS A 5 -36.95 5.39 45.21
CA LYS A 5 -38.00 6.16 44.55
C LYS A 5 -38.18 5.63 43.10
N PHE A 6 -39.38 5.22 42.78
CA PHE A 6 -39.77 4.88 41.41
C PHE A 6 -39.69 6.16 40.56
N ILE A 7 -38.83 6.14 39.52
CA ILE A 7 -38.74 7.24 38.55
C ILE A 7 -39.16 6.64 37.21
N SER A 8 -40.24 7.13 36.66
CA SER A 8 -40.79 6.65 35.39
C SER A 8 -39.90 7.04 34.20
N LEU A 9 -40.11 6.39 33.06
CA LEU A 9 -39.45 6.76 31.81
C LEU A 9 -39.86 8.17 31.38
N ALA A 10 -41.13 8.52 31.50
CA ALA A 10 -41.63 9.84 31.14
C ALA A 10 -41.00 10.96 31.97
N GLU A 11 -40.76 10.71 33.28
CA GLU A 11 -40.11 11.67 34.16
C GLU A 11 -38.60 11.78 33.87
N ALA A 12 -37.91 10.66 33.70
CA ALA A 12 -36.45 10.63 33.54
C ALA A 12 -35.97 11.01 32.11
N ARG A 13 -36.76 10.65 31.10
CA ARG A 13 -36.38 10.78 29.66
C ARG A 13 -37.65 11.12 28.84
N PRO A 14 -38.17 12.36 28.96
CA PRO A 14 -39.32 12.81 28.17
C PRO A 14 -39.08 12.75 26.67
N ASP A 15 -37.83 12.93 26.24
CA ASP A 15 -37.38 12.74 24.86
C ASP A 15 -37.68 11.32 24.34
N LEU A 16 -37.39 10.31 25.14
CA LEU A 16 -37.65 8.91 24.78
C LEU A 16 -39.14 8.56 24.97
N ALA A 17 -39.81 9.16 25.91
CA ALA A 17 -41.26 8.99 26.05
C ALA A 17 -42.03 9.45 24.79
N ALA A 18 -41.54 10.49 24.10
CA ALA A 18 -42.09 10.95 22.82
C ALA A 18 -41.88 9.94 21.66
N GLU A 19 -40.89 9.02 21.80
CA GLU A 19 -40.64 7.94 20.85
C GLU A 19 -41.38 6.63 21.19
N TRP A 20 -42.29 6.67 22.18
CA TRP A 20 -43.05 5.49 22.59
C TRP A 20 -44.09 5.09 21.56
N ASN A 21 -44.07 3.83 21.10
CA ASN A 21 -45.08 3.35 20.17
C ASN A 21 -46.34 2.93 20.93
N HIS A 22 -47.26 3.90 21.16
CA HIS A 22 -48.52 3.67 21.91
C HIS A 22 -49.37 2.56 21.27
N LYS A 23 -49.34 2.43 19.94
CA LYS A 23 -50.13 1.43 19.23
C LYS A 23 -49.67 0.01 19.54
N LYS A 24 -48.37 -0.22 19.53
CA LYS A 24 -47.78 -1.56 19.72
C LYS A 24 -47.55 -1.94 21.18
N ASN A 25 -47.40 -0.97 22.07
CA ASN A 25 -47.27 -1.20 23.51
C ASN A 25 -48.61 -1.35 24.22
N GLY A 26 -49.72 -1.10 23.53
CA GLY A 26 -51.09 -1.28 24.08
C GLY A 26 -51.37 -0.37 25.26
N ILE A 27 -51.78 -0.95 26.38
CA ILE A 27 -52.14 -0.20 27.61
C ILE A 27 -50.94 0.32 28.38
N LEU A 28 -49.72 -0.20 28.13
CA LEU A 28 -48.50 0.21 28.84
C LEU A 28 -48.07 1.60 28.37
N LYS A 29 -47.84 2.50 29.32
CA LYS A 29 -47.43 3.88 29.07
C LYS A 29 -46.05 4.17 29.63
N PRO A 30 -45.34 5.21 29.14
CA PRO A 30 -44.04 5.62 29.66
C PRO A 30 -44.03 6.01 31.14
N GLU A 31 -45.18 6.45 31.66
CA GLU A 31 -45.39 6.79 33.06
C GLU A 31 -45.43 5.55 33.97
N ASP A 32 -45.84 4.40 33.43
CA ASP A 32 -46.05 3.15 34.18
C ASP A 32 -44.78 2.28 34.27
N ILE A 33 -43.69 2.69 33.62
CA ILE A 33 -42.47 1.89 33.55
C ILE A 33 -41.24 2.65 34.05
N ALA A 34 -40.43 1.99 34.90
CA ALA A 34 -39.21 2.59 35.40
C ALA A 34 -38.19 2.80 34.27
N HIS A 35 -37.50 3.95 34.27
CA HIS A 35 -36.47 4.28 33.25
C HIS A 35 -35.32 3.27 33.17
N LYS A 36 -35.07 2.48 34.21
CA LYS A 36 -34.05 1.40 34.26
C LYS A 36 -34.63 0.00 34.03
N SER A 37 -35.83 -0.08 33.50
CA SER A 37 -36.50 -1.36 33.27
C SER A 37 -35.85 -2.16 32.17
N GLY A 38 -35.57 -3.47 32.41
CA GLY A 38 -35.15 -4.43 31.40
C GLY A 38 -36.28 -4.90 30.47
N LYS A 39 -37.50 -4.38 30.62
CA LYS A 39 -38.64 -4.75 29.76
C LYS A 39 -38.42 -4.27 28.34
N LYS A 40 -38.66 -5.16 27.36
CA LYS A 40 -38.69 -4.79 25.93
C LYS A 40 -39.99 -4.09 25.62
N VAL A 41 -39.90 -3.02 24.88
CA VAL A 41 -41.02 -2.22 24.40
C VAL A 41 -40.80 -1.79 22.97
N TRP A 42 -41.85 -1.37 22.30
CA TRP A 42 -41.79 -0.84 20.95
C TRP A 42 -41.55 0.66 20.97
N TRP A 43 -40.59 1.06 20.13
CA TRP A 43 -40.21 2.45 19.87
C TRP A 43 -40.61 2.84 18.46
N ILE A 44 -40.89 4.12 18.24
CA ILE A 44 -41.24 4.69 16.96
C ILE A 44 -40.49 6.01 16.74
N GLN A 45 -39.92 6.20 15.57
CA GLN A 45 -39.38 7.48 15.11
C GLN A 45 -39.80 7.75 13.68
N TYR A 46 -39.89 9.02 13.35
CA TYR A 46 -40.10 9.46 11.97
C TYR A 46 -38.91 10.28 11.49
N ASP A 47 -38.55 10.11 10.24
CA ASP A 47 -37.50 10.92 9.60
C ASP A 47 -37.74 10.99 8.10
N LYS A 48 -37.06 11.91 7.43
CA LYS A 48 -37.06 11.98 5.98
C LYS A 48 -36.00 11.02 5.42
N ASN A 49 -36.39 10.31 4.36
CA ASN A 49 -35.43 9.51 3.59
C ASN A 49 -34.46 10.45 2.89
N PRO A 50 -33.13 10.35 3.12
CA PRO A 50 -32.14 11.25 2.52
C PRO A 50 -32.03 11.13 0.99
N VAL A 51 -32.60 10.06 0.41
CA VAL A 51 -32.52 9.81 -1.05
C VAL A 51 -33.71 10.40 -1.80
N ASN A 52 -34.91 10.48 -1.18
CA ASN A 52 -36.12 10.85 -1.89
C ASN A 52 -37.08 11.75 -1.10
N ASP A 53 -36.64 12.29 0.07
CA ASP A 53 -37.39 13.15 0.98
C ASP A 53 -38.72 12.59 1.51
N LYS A 54 -39.06 11.33 1.24
CA LYS A 54 -40.27 10.69 1.77
C LYS A 54 -40.16 10.46 3.26
N LEU A 55 -41.25 10.67 3.99
CA LEU A 55 -41.32 10.35 5.41
C LEU A 55 -41.20 8.83 5.60
N ILE A 56 -40.30 8.42 6.48
CA ILE A 56 -40.10 7.03 6.90
C ILE A 56 -40.51 6.90 8.36
N GLU A 57 -41.25 5.85 8.64
CA GLU A 57 -41.57 5.39 9.97
C GLU A 57 -40.62 4.25 10.36
N PHE A 58 -39.89 4.44 11.46
CA PHE A 58 -39.01 3.42 12.03
C PHE A 58 -39.68 2.83 13.26
N GLU A 59 -39.94 1.54 13.26
CA GLU A 59 -40.46 0.82 14.39
C GLU A 59 -39.52 -0.30 14.81
N TRP A 60 -39.19 -0.38 16.11
CA TRP A 60 -38.31 -1.46 16.61
C TRP A 60 -38.59 -1.75 18.08
N GLU A 61 -38.17 -2.93 18.51
CA GLU A 61 -38.15 -3.32 19.92
C GLU A 61 -36.75 -3.14 20.50
N ASP A 62 -36.69 -2.56 21.71
CA ASP A 62 -35.50 -2.54 22.57
C ASP A 62 -35.93 -2.42 24.02
N THR A 63 -35.03 -2.75 24.95
CA THR A 63 -35.33 -2.58 26.37
C THR A 63 -35.24 -1.11 26.76
N VAL A 64 -36.07 -0.73 27.75
CA VAL A 64 -36.10 0.66 28.26
C VAL A 64 -34.72 1.06 28.76
N ILE A 65 -34.02 0.18 29.51
CA ILE A 65 -32.69 0.46 30.05
C ILE A 65 -31.65 0.72 28.93
N HIS A 66 -31.67 -0.05 27.84
CA HIS A 66 -30.75 0.16 26.74
C HIS A 66 -30.92 1.53 26.07
N ARG A 67 -32.14 2.01 26.01
CA ARG A 67 -32.46 3.33 25.45
C ARG A 67 -32.11 4.45 26.42
N SER A 68 -32.56 4.31 27.68
CA SER A 68 -32.50 5.39 28.65
C SER A 68 -31.17 5.55 29.37
N VAL A 69 -30.45 4.44 29.61
CA VAL A 69 -29.18 4.41 30.35
C VAL A 69 -28.00 4.20 29.42
N ASP A 70 -28.04 3.19 28.54
CA ASP A 70 -26.93 2.85 27.64
C ASP A 70 -26.91 3.77 26.41
N GLY A 71 -27.94 4.60 26.20
CA GLY A 71 -27.98 5.56 25.09
C GLY A 71 -28.12 4.93 23.70
N ARG A 72 -28.63 3.69 23.60
CA ARG A 72 -28.84 3.05 22.29
C ARG A 72 -29.86 3.82 21.47
N GLY A 73 -29.45 4.20 20.28
CA GLY A 73 -30.30 4.91 19.32
C GLY A 73 -31.15 3.99 18.45
N ASN A 74 -31.71 4.56 17.41
CA ASN A 74 -32.44 3.85 16.36
C ASN A 74 -31.49 2.89 15.61
N PRO A 75 -31.77 1.56 15.60
CA PRO A 75 -30.88 0.55 15.00
C PRO A 75 -30.81 0.64 13.48
N PHE A 76 -31.76 1.25 12.82
CA PHE A 76 -31.73 1.48 11.37
C PHE A 76 -30.81 2.64 11.03
N LYS A 77 -30.86 3.75 11.79
CA LYS A 77 -29.95 4.90 11.62
C LYS A 77 -28.50 4.55 11.94
N SER A 78 -28.29 3.70 12.94
CA SER A 78 -26.94 3.21 13.29
C SER A 78 -26.44 2.08 12.41
N GLY A 79 -27.23 1.57 11.46
CA GLY A 79 -26.86 0.50 10.55
C GLY A 79 -26.83 -0.91 11.15
N HIS A 80 -27.33 -1.09 12.40
CA HIS A 80 -27.44 -2.41 13.04
C HIS A 80 -28.60 -3.25 12.48
N LYS A 81 -29.65 -2.60 11.98
CA LYS A 81 -30.76 -3.25 11.28
C LYS A 81 -30.90 -2.67 9.88
N ILE A 82 -31.35 -3.51 8.95
CA ILE A 82 -31.58 -3.12 7.56
C ILE A 82 -33.05 -2.69 7.41
N LEU A 83 -33.23 -1.54 6.78
CA LEU A 83 -34.52 -1.11 6.24
C LEU A 83 -34.33 -0.88 4.74
N LYS A 84 -34.94 -1.77 3.93
CA LYS A 84 -34.87 -1.67 2.46
C LYS A 84 -35.46 -0.35 1.98
N GLY A 85 -34.77 0.30 1.05
CA GLY A 85 -35.14 1.62 0.57
C GLY A 85 -34.68 2.79 1.46
N TYR A 86 -33.88 2.50 2.51
CA TYR A 86 -33.34 3.52 3.40
C TYR A 86 -31.83 3.40 3.60
N ASN A 87 -31.36 2.31 4.25
CA ASN A 87 -29.95 2.15 4.63
C ASN A 87 -29.28 0.93 3.99
N ASP A 88 -29.97 0.25 3.10
CA ASP A 88 -29.37 -0.83 2.31
C ASP A 88 -28.40 -0.29 1.25
N LEU A 89 -27.43 -1.12 0.84
CA LEU A 89 -26.41 -0.72 -0.12
C LEU A 89 -26.99 -0.31 -1.47
N GLN A 90 -28.02 -1.01 -1.93
CA GLN A 90 -28.68 -0.69 -3.21
C GLN A 90 -29.25 0.73 -3.24
N THR A 91 -29.77 1.19 -2.11
CA THR A 91 -30.36 2.52 -1.95
C THR A 91 -29.31 3.60 -1.70
N VAL A 92 -28.36 3.33 -0.78
CA VAL A 92 -27.37 4.33 -0.34
C VAL A 92 -26.27 4.56 -1.39
N ASN A 93 -25.85 3.49 -2.09
CA ASN A 93 -24.79 3.59 -3.09
C ASN A 93 -25.09 2.68 -4.29
N PRO A 94 -26.03 3.09 -5.16
CA PRO A 94 -26.48 2.30 -6.32
C PRO A 94 -25.33 2.04 -7.32
N GLU A 95 -24.38 2.95 -7.48
CA GLU A 95 -23.25 2.76 -8.36
C GLU A 95 -22.30 1.66 -7.85
N LEU A 96 -22.09 1.60 -6.55
CA LEU A 96 -21.35 0.49 -5.96
C LEU A 96 -22.14 -0.83 -6.05
N ALA A 97 -23.45 -0.78 -5.88
CA ALA A 97 -24.31 -1.95 -5.99
C ALA A 97 -24.28 -2.60 -7.38
N LYS A 98 -24.05 -1.82 -8.46
CA LYS A 98 -23.86 -2.33 -9.83
C LYS A 98 -22.62 -3.22 -9.97
N GLN A 99 -21.64 -3.06 -9.08
CA GLN A 99 -20.42 -3.88 -9.06
C GLN A 99 -20.58 -5.18 -8.23
N TRP A 100 -21.78 -5.44 -7.71
CA TRP A 100 -22.06 -6.66 -6.97
C TRP A 100 -21.95 -7.87 -7.90
N HIS A 101 -21.13 -8.88 -7.51
CA HIS A 101 -20.95 -10.05 -8.34
C HIS A 101 -22.26 -10.83 -8.50
N PRO A 102 -22.73 -11.10 -9.74
CA PRO A 102 -24.08 -11.61 -9.98
C PRO A 102 -24.33 -13.00 -9.40
N THR A 103 -23.31 -13.84 -9.28
CA THR A 103 -23.47 -15.26 -8.89
C THR A 103 -22.70 -15.67 -7.65
N LYS A 104 -21.50 -15.07 -7.37
CA LYS A 104 -20.58 -15.54 -6.31
C LYS A 104 -21.03 -15.19 -4.89
N ASN A 105 -22.05 -14.38 -4.71
CA ASN A 105 -22.59 -14.00 -3.41
C ASN A 105 -23.80 -14.87 -2.97
N GLY A 106 -24.08 -15.95 -3.68
CA GLY A 106 -25.25 -16.79 -3.42
C GLY A 106 -26.56 -16.00 -3.52
N ASN A 107 -27.43 -16.15 -2.54
CA ASN A 107 -28.71 -15.44 -2.50
C ASN A 107 -28.61 -14.01 -1.93
N LEU A 108 -27.45 -13.59 -1.42
CA LEU A 108 -27.27 -12.28 -0.82
C LEU A 108 -27.26 -11.18 -1.90
N LYS A 109 -28.12 -10.17 -1.72
CA LYS A 109 -28.29 -9.04 -2.64
C LYS A 109 -27.81 -7.74 -1.99
N PRO A 110 -27.48 -6.68 -2.76
CA PRO A 110 -27.14 -5.36 -2.20
C PRO A 110 -28.23 -4.77 -1.30
N ALA A 111 -29.51 -5.09 -1.56
CA ALA A 111 -30.62 -4.67 -0.72
C ALA A 111 -30.74 -5.43 0.61
N ASP A 112 -29.95 -6.48 0.83
CA ASP A 112 -29.95 -7.29 2.05
C ASP A 112 -28.78 -6.97 2.99
N VAL A 113 -28.02 -5.92 2.70
CA VAL A 113 -26.85 -5.48 3.48
C VAL A 113 -26.85 -3.96 3.63
N THR A 114 -26.32 -3.45 4.73
CA THR A 114 -26.11 -2.00 4.88
C THR A 114 -24.79 -1.60 4.20
N ALA A 115 -24.69 -0.34 3.77
CA ALA A 115 -23.47 0.23 3.16
C ALA A 115 -22.23 0.17 4.09
N TYR A 116 -22.46 0.11 5.41
CA TYR A 116 -21.41 0.04 6.43
C TYR A 116 -21.13 -1.38 6.95
N SER A 117 -21.70 -2.39 6.31
CA SER A 117 -21.49 -3.79 6.68
C SER A 117 -20.02 -4.20 6.53
N ARG A 118 -19.45 -4.87 7.55
CA ARG A 118 -18.10 -5.46 7.51
C ARG A 118 -18.06 -6.80 6.77
N LYS A 119 -19.20 -7.26 6.25
CA LYS A 119 -19.27 -8.52 5.50
C LYS A 119 -18.42 -8.43 4.23
N LYS A 120 -17.58 -9.45 3.99
CA LYS A 120 -16.85 -9.60 2.72
C LYS A 120 -17.77 -10.23 1.69
N VAL A 121 -17.80 -9.65 0.51
CA VAL A 121 -18.57 -10.12 -0.64
C VAL A 121 -17.71 -10.08 -1.90
N TRP A 122 -18.16 -10.77 -2.93
CA TRP A 122 -17.55 -10.71 -4.23
C TRP A 122 -18.05 -9.49 -5.01
N TRP A 123 -17.09 -8.84 -5.65
CA TRP A 123 -17.29 -7.70 -6.55
C TRP A 123 -16.88 -8.09 -7.96
N LEU A 124 -17.54 -7.51 -8.95
CA LEU A 124 -17.22 -7.60 -10.37
C LEU A 124 -17.14 -6.20 -10.95
N LEU A 125 -16.04 -5.89 -11.62
CA LEU A 125 -15.87 -4.64 -12.34
C LEU A 125 -15.44 -4.94 -13.78
N PRO A 126 -16.34 -4.83 -14.76
CA PRO A 126 -15.96 -4.79 -16.15
C PRO A 126 -15.10 -3.54 -16.43
N TYR A 127 -14.00 -3.72 -17.15
CA TYR A 127 -13.06 -2.65 -17.45
C TYR A 127 -12.50 -2.77 -18.86
N ASP A 128 -12.66 -1.71 -19.64
CA ASP A 128 -12.08 -1.59 -20.97
C ASP A 128 -10.79 -0.77 -20.88
N ASP A 129 -9.67 -1.40 -21.13
CA ASP A 129 -8.37 -0.72 -21.14
C ASP A 129 -8.20 0.06 -22.46
N ILE A 130 -8.36 1.37 -22.39
CA ILE A 130 -8.27 2.27 -23.53
C ILE A 130 -6.89 2.21 -24.22
N LYS A 131 -5.82 1.88 -23.48
CA LYS A 131 -4.47 1.82 -24.03
C LYS A 131 -4.23 0.60 -24.90
N THR A 132 -4.80 -0.52 -24.52
CA THR A 132 -4.57 -1.80 -25.20
C THR A 132 -5.77 -2.28 -25.99
N GLY A 133 -6.95 -1.67 -25.81
CA GLY A 133 -8.23 -2.11 -26.38
C GLY A 133 -8.75 -3.42 -25.82
N ARG A 134 -8.17 -3.93 -24.71
CA ARG A 134 -8.54 -5.21 -24.10
C ARG A 134 -9.61 -4.99 -23.04
N HIS A 135 -10.54 -5.95 -23.00
CA HIS A 135 -11.56 -6.04 -21.94
C HIS A 135 -11.11 -6.96 -20.81
N PHE A 136 -11.41 -6.57 -19.55
CA PHE A 136 -11.14 -7.33 -18.35
C PHE A 136 -12.35 -7.33 -17.43
N ASP A 137 -12.68 -8.48 -16.89
CA ASP A 137 -13.67 -8.64 -15.82
C ASP A 137 -12.93 -8.85 -14.50
N PHE A 138 -12.70 -7.77 -13.77
CA PHE A 138 -12.01 -7.87 -12.48
C PHE A 138 -12.94 -8.39 -11.40
N GLU A 139 -12.55 -9.48 -10.77
CA GLU A 139 -13.28 -10.13 -9.70
C GLU A 139 -12.45 -10.19 -8.42
N TRP A 140 -13.02 -9.76 -7.30
CA TRP A 140 -12.32 -9.84 -6.00
C TRP A 140 -13.29 -9.86 -4.83
N GLN A 141 -12.78 -10.21 -3.65
CA GLN A 141 -13.50 -10.09 -2.39
C GLN A 141 -13.06 -8.85 -1.62
N ALA A 142 -14.03 -8.09 -1.12
CA ALA A 142 -13.77 -6.98 -0.21
C ALA A 142 -14.95 -6.75 0.74
N ALA A 143 -14.68 -6.15 1.91
CA ALA A 143 -15.75 -5.73 2.82
C ALA A 143 -16.57 -4.59 2.21
N ILE A 144 -17.88 -4.63 2.39
CA ILE A 144 -18.83 -3.64 1.85
C ILE A 144 -18.45 -2.24 2.36
N PHE A 145 -18.25 -2.09 3.66
CA PHE A 145 -17.83 -0.84 4.31
C PHE A 145 -16.62 -0.21 3.59
N GLY A 146 -15.53 -0.98 3.37
CA GLY A 146 -14.34 -0.44 2.74
C GLY A 146 -14.56 -0.01 1.29
N ARG A 147 -15.44 -0.71 0.56
CA ARG A 147 -15.84 -0.32 -0.81
C ARG A 147 -16.67 0.96 -0.79
N ASN A 148 -17.61 1.07 0.14
CA ASN A 148 -18.43 2.26 0.31
C ASN A 148 -17.62 3.48 0.76
N ASP A 149 -16.52 3.25 1.50
CA ASP A 149 -15.55 4.26 1.94
C ASP A 149 -14.50 4.62 0.86
N GLY A 150 -14.74 4.21 -0.39
CA GLY A 150 -13.92 4.60 -1.54
C GLY A 150 -12.76 3.68 -1.88
N ASN A 151 -12.60 2.52 -1.22
CA ASN A 151 -11.59 1.55 -1.66
C ASN A 151 -11.96 1.00 -3.03
N GLY A 152 -11.17 1.36 -4.04
CA GLY A 152 -11.36 0.96 -5.43
C GLY A 152 -11.00 -0.51 -5.71
N CYS A 153 -11.03 -0.87 -6.99
CA CYS A 153 -10.56 -2.16 -7.49
C CYS A 153 -9.06 -2.33 -7.17
N PRO A 154 -8.65 -3.45 -6.52
CA PRO A 154 -7.27 -3.67 -6.12
C PRO A 154 -6.30 -3.83 -7.31
N TYR A 155 -6.81 -4.22 -8.46
CA TYR A 155 -6.01 -4.38 -9.67
C TYR A 155 -5.73 -3.04 -10.36
N LEU A 156 -6.72 -2.13 -10.41
CA LEU A 156 -6.54 -0.78 -10.98
C LEU A 156 -5.61 0.09 -10.13
N ASN A 157 -5.60 -0.07 -8.81
CA ASN A 157 -4.74 0.68 -7.91
C ASN A 157 -3.40 -0.02 -7.58
N GLY A 158 -3.12 -1.16 -8.23
CA GLY A 158 -1.86 -1.89 -8.10
C GLY A 158 -1.64 -2.62 -6.77
N ARG A 159 -2.67 -2.74 -5.91
CA ARG A 159 -2.59 -3.48 -4.63
C ARG A 159 -2.61 -5.00 -4.82
N ALA A 160 -3.15 -5.48 -5.93
CA ALA A 160 -3.15 -6.89 -6.31
C ALA A 160 -2.73 -7.05 -7.77
N VAL A 161 -2.18 -8.21 -8.08
CA VAL A 161 -1.75 -8.57 -9.44
C VAL A 161 -2.92 -9.15 -10.22
N TRP A 162 -3.09 -8.67 -11.45
CA TRP A 162 -3.88 -9.33 -12.47
C TRP A 162 -2.98 -9.63 -13.67
N LYS A 163 -2.73 -10.92 -13.91
CA LYS A 163 -1.82 -11.36 -14.99
C LYS A 163 -2.33 -10.93 -16.36
N GLY A 164 -1.44 -10.35 -17.14
CA GLY A 164 -1.75 -9.78 -18.45
C GLY A 164 -2.38 -8.38 -18.42
N PHE A 165 -2.45 -7.74 -17.22
CA PHE A 165 -2.94 -6.38 -17.09
C PHE A 165 -1.91 -5.46 -16.36
N ASN A 166 -1.66 -5.72 -15.07
CA ASN A 166 -0.82 -4.84 -14.24
C ASN A 166 0.42 -5.53 -13.67
N ASP A 167 0.70 -6.75 -14.12
CA ASP A 167 1.93 -7.45 -13.76
C ASP A 167 3.15 -6.86 -14.45
N LEU A 168 4.34 -7.06 -13.86
CA LEU A 168 5.60 -6.49 -14.35
C LEU A 168 5.91 -6.92 -15.78
N GLN A 169 5.66 -8.19 -16.12
CA GLN A 169 5.92 -8.72 -17.46
C GLN A 169 5.12 -7.97 -18.52
N THR A 170 3.86 -7.63 -18.20
CA THR A 170 2.95 -6.93 -19.12
C THR A 170 3.27 -5.43 -19.20
N VAL A 171 3.50 -4.79 -18.05
CA VAL A 171 3.64 -3.31 -17.98
C VAL A 171 5.04 -2.83 -18.33
N ASN A 172 6.07 -3.61 -17.99
CA ASN A 172 7.46 -3.28 -18.28
C ASN A 172 8.27 -4.52 -18.66
N PRO A 173 8.08 -5.03 -19.89
CA PRO A 173 8.76 -6.24 -20.36
C PRO A 173 10.29 -6.09 -20.40
N GLU A 174 10.80 -4.89 -20.63
CA GLU A 174 12.25 -4.65 -20.64
C GLU A 174 12.86 -4.83 -19.25
N LEU A 175 12.19 -4.36 -18.20
CA LEU A 175 12.63 -4.61 -16.83
C LEU A 175 12.45 -6.09 -16.44
N ALA A 176 11.40 -6.71 -16.93
CA ALA A 176 11.14 -8.13 -16.69
C ALA A 176 12.22 -9.05 -17.29
N LYS A 177 12.89 -8.65 -18.40
CA LYS A 177 14.04 -9.37 -18.98
C LYS A 177 15.23 -9.42 -18.02
N LEU A 178 15.35 -8.45 -17.12
CA LEU A 178 16.42 -8.42 -16.12
C LEU A 178 16.13 -9.27 -14.88
N TRP A 179 14.99 -9.98 -14.85
CA TRP A 179 14.62 -10.82 -13.72
C TRP A 179 15.63 -11.93 -13.50
N HIS A 180 16.21 -11.99 -12.27
CA HIS A 180 17.20 -13.03 -11.98
C HIS A 180 16.56 -14.42 -12.02
N PRO A 181 17.12 -15.38 -12.79
CA PRO A 181 16.47 -16.65 -13.07
C PRO A 181 16.27 -17.55 -11.85
N THR A 182 17.12 -17.42 -10.81
CA THR A 182 17.12 -18.33 -9.65
C THR A 182 16.95 -17.63 -8.30
N LYS A 183 17.45 -16.39 -8.13
CA LYS A 183 17.54 -15.72 -6.82
C LYS A 183 16.21 -15.16 -6.29
N ASN A 184 15.16 -15.15 -7.11
CA ASN A 184 13.82 -14.74 -6.72
C ASN A 184 12.94 -15.93 -6.25
N GLY A 185 13.50 -17.11 -6.08
CA GLY A 185 12.76 -18.31 -5.72
C GLY A 185 11.73 -18.66 -6.81
N ASN A 186 10.50 -18.96 -6.38
CA ASN A 186 9.41 -19.30 -7.32
C ASN A 186 8.69 -18.07 -7.89
N LEU A 187 9.06 -16.84 -7.45
CA LEU A 187 8.41 -15.61 -7.88
C LEU A 187 8.79 -15.27 -9.33
N LYS A 188 7.79 -14.95 -10.14
CA LYS A 188 7.94 -14.60 -11.56
C LYS A 188 7.55 -13.13 -11.79
N PRO A 189 8.01 -12.48 -12.88
CA PRO A 189 7.58 -11.13 -13.24
C PRO A 189 6.06 -10.97 -13.39
N THR A 190 5.35 -12.06 -13.74
CA THR A 190 3.88 -12.10 -13.82
C THR A 190 3.18 -12.15 -12.46
N ASP A 191 3.90 -12.33 -11.36
CA ASP A 191 3.33 -12.47 -10.02
C ASP A 191 3.47 -11.18 -9.19
N VAL A 192 4.05 -10.14 -9.77
CA VAL A 192 4.29 -8.85 -9.10
C VAL A 192 3.77 -7.68 -9.92
N THR A 193 3.28 -6.64 -9.24
CA THR A 193 2.97 -5.35 -9.87
C THR A 193 4.24 -4.51 -10.02
N ILE A 194 4.15 -3.38 -10.76
CA ILE A 194 5.27 -2.43 -10.90
C ILE A 194 5.67 -1.73 -9.59
N CYS A 195 4.88 -1.87 -8.51
CA CYS A 195 5.16 -1.24 -7.21
C CYS A 195 4.86 -2.17 -6.01
N PRO A 196 5.47 -3.35 -5.91
CA PRO A 196 5.20 -4.28 -4.82
C PRO A 196 5.81 -3.84 -3.47
N GLY A 197 6.64 -2.78 -3.44
CA GLY A 197 7.44 -2.44 -2.26
C GLY A 197 8.54 -3.46 -1.91
N GLN A 198 8.52 -4.61 -2.56
CA GLN A 198 9.44 -5.72 -2.33
C GLN A 198 10.74 -5.54 -3.14
N LYS A 199 11.88 -5.92 -2.55
CA LYS A 199 13.14 -6.05 -3.26
C LYS A 199 13.16 -7.35 -4.04
N ILE A 200 13.60 -7.26 -5.28
CA ILE A 200 13.83 -8.40 -6.17
C ILE A 200 15.28 -8.43 -6.63
N TRP A 201 15.76 -9.59 -7.02
CA TRP A 201 17.04 -9.76 -7.70
C TRP A 201 16.89 -9.52 -9.19
N LEU A 202 17.82 -8.74 -9.73
CA LEU A 202 17.98 -8.46 -11.14
C LEU A 202 19.33 -8.96 -11.60
N LEU A 203 19.42 -9.37 -12.88
CA LEU A 203 20.62 -9.80 -13.57
C LEU A 203 20.68 -9.06 -14.90
N LEU A 204 21.80 -8.42 -15.18
CA LEU A 204 22.13 -7.81 -16.46
C LEU A 204 23.42 -8.42 -16.98
N PRO A 205 23.36 -9.31 -17.98
CA PRO A 205 24.53 -9.68 -18.77
C PRO A 205 25.04 -8.45 -19.54
N TYR A 206 26.31 -8.16 -19.47
CA TYR A 206 26.91 -6.98 -20.09
C TYR A 206 28.27 -7.32 -20.72
N ASP A 207 28.39 -7.05 -22.01
CA ASP A 207 29.63 -7.15 -22.75
C ASP A 207 30.28 -5.76 -22.84
N ASP A 208 31.44 -5.59 -22.19
CA ASP A 208 32.16 -4.34 -22.24
C ASP A 208 32.95 -4.24 -23.57
N ILE A 209 32.46 -3.39 -24.45
CA ILE A 209 33.05 -3.18 -25.79
C ILE A 209 34.50 -2.70 -25.71
N LYS A 210 34.90 -1.98 -24.64
CA LYS A 210 36.24 -1.42 -24.51
C LYS A 210 37.26 -2.49 -24.14
N THR A 211 36.89 -3.43 -23.31
CA THR A 211 37.81 -4.46 -22.80
C THR A 211 37.54 -5.85 -23.39
N GLY A 212 36.43 -6.06 -24.09
CA GLY A 212 35.99 -7.36 -24.59
C GLY A 212 35.59 -8.34 -23.48
N LYS A 213 35.46 -7.88 -22.24
CA LYS A 213 35.08 -8.72 -21.09
C LYS A 213 33.58 -8.81 -20.93
N HIS A 214 33.11 -10.00 -20.55
CA HIS A 214 31.74 -10.25 -20.15
C HIS A 214 31.59 -10.10 -18.63
N PHE A 215 30.47 -9.48 -18.19
CA PHE A 215 30.09 -9.30 -16.79
C PHE A 215 28.62 -9.67 -16.57
N ASP A 216 28.36 -10.43 -15.53
CA ASP A 216 27.00 -10.68 -15.02
C ASP A 216 26.75 -9.78 -13.82
N PHE A 217 26.09 -8.64 -14.05
CA PHE A 217 25.75 -7.71 -12.96
C PHE A 217 24.49 -8.17 -12.25
N GLU A 218 24.64 -8.49 -10.98
CA GLU A 218 23.56 -8.94 -10.12
C GLU A 218 23.32 -7.94 -8.98
N TRP A 219 22.06 -7.54 -8.77
CA TRP A 219 21.74 -6.65 -7.65
C TRP A 219 20.31 -6.81 -7.20
N GLN A 220 20.00 -6.33 -5.98
CA GLN A 220 18.66 -6.19 -5.48
C GLN A 220 18.12 -4.77 -5.70
N ALA A 221 16.85 -4.66 -6.08
CA ALA A 221 16.18 -3.39 -6.24
C ALA A 221 14.69 -3.48 -5.91
N VAL A 222 14.11 -2.38 -5.45
CA VAL A 222 12.66 -2.19 -5.40
C VAL A 222 12.18 -1.80 -6.78
N ILE A 223 11.16 -2.49 -7.31
CA ILE A 223 10.68 -2.31 -8.69
C ILE A 223 10.20 -0.87 -8.95
N CYS A 224 9.49 -0.24 -8.01
CA CYS A 224 8.98 1.13 -8.14
C CYS A 224 10.03 2.14 -8.58
N ASN A 225 11.25 2.01 -8.05
CA ASN A 225 12.34 2.92 -8.34
C ASN A 225 12.94 2.70 -9.74
N ARG A 226 12.57 1.61 -10.41
CA ARG A 226 13.09 1.21 -11.73
C ARG A 226 12.15 1.54 -12.87
N ASN A 227 10.84 1.68 -12.57
CA ASN A 227 9.81 1.94 -13.59
C ASN A 227 9.90 3.34 -14.26
N LYS A 228 10.68 4.27 -13.70
CA LYS A 228 10.83 5.66 -14.18
C LYS A 228 12.08 5.89 -15.02
N ASN A 229 12.58 4.95 -15.78
CA ASN A 229 13.82 5.05 -16.59
C ASN A 229 15.09 5.48 -15.83
N THR A 230 15.02 5.67 -14.50
CA THR A 230 16.12 6.18 -13.67
C THR A 230 16.86 5.09 -12.93
N GLY A 231 16.46 3.83 -13.11
CA GLY A 231 16.96 2.74 -12.34
C GLY A 231 17.81 1.73 -13.08
N GLY A 232 18.70 2.14 -13.98
CA GLY A 232 19.68 1.26 -14.61
C GLY A 232 20.52 0.48 -13.61
N CYS A 233 21.37 -0.38 -14.11
CA CYS A 233 22.34 -1.14 -13.33
C CYS A 233 23.19 -0.21 -12.45
N PRO A 234 23.30 -0.46 -11.13
CA PRO A 234 24.04 0.41 -10.21
C PRO A 234 25.54 0.41 -10.49
N TYR A 235 26.04 -0.62 -11.12
CA TYR A 235 27.45 -0.72 -11.52
C TYR A 235 27.74 0.15 -12.74
N LEU A 236 26.89 0.12 -13.78
CA LEU A 236 27.01 0.97 -14.95
C LEU A 236 26.82 2.45 -14.62
N SER A 237 25.94 2.76 -13.67
CA SER A 237 25.70 4.14 -13.22
C SER A 237 26.71 4.65 -12.19
N GLY A 238 27.72 3.86 -11.80
CA GLY A 238 28.71 4.23 -10.80
C GLY A 238 28.16 4.43 -9.38
N LYS A 239 27.00 3.84 -9.05
CA LYS A 239 26.43 3.88 -7.68
C LYS A 239 26.99 2.76 -6.81
N MET A 240 27.43 1.66 -7.40
CA MET A 240 28.03 0.52 -6.72
C MET A 240 29.31 0.11 -7.44
N ILE A 241 30.24 -0.42 -6.66
CA ILE A 241 31.51 -0.93 -7.18
C ILE A 241 31.34 -2.36 -7.63
N TYR A 242 31.85 -2.66 -8.81
CA TYR A 242 32.10 -4.02 -9.29
C TYR A 242 33.60 -4.17 -9.58
N GLN A 243 34.24 -5.01 -8.80
CA GLN A 243 35.69 -5.22 -8.94
C GLN A 243 36.02 -5.81 -10.31
N GLY A 244 37.02 -5.24 -10.97
CA GLY A 244 37.42 -5.61 -12.34
C GLY A 244 36.61 -4.90 -13.43
N PHE A 245 35.67 -4.01 -13.06
CA PHE A 245 34.88 -3.22 -14.01
C PHE A 245 34.99 -1.70 -13.78
N ASN A 246 34.52 -1.18 -12.66
CA ASN A 246 34.44 0.27 -12.41
C ASN A 246 35.21 0.72 -11.15
N ASP A 247 36.01 -0.15 -10.57
CA ASP A 247 36.93 0.19 -9.48
C ASP A 247 38.14 0.99 -10.01
N LEU A 248 38.84 1.67 -9.09
CA LEU A 248 39.97 2.54 -9.41
C LEU A 248 41.13 1.74 -10.02
N GLN A 249 41.40 0.54 -9.52
CA GLN A 249 42.49 -0.33 -10.04
C GLN A 249 42.28 -0.65 -11.52
N THR A 250 41.03 -0.88 -11.92
CA THR A 250 40.64 -1.23 -13.28
C THR A 250 40.57 -0.01 -14.19
N THR A 251 39.91 1.08 -13.70
CA THR A 251 39.63 2.26 -14.54
C THR A 251 40.80 3.23 -14.63
N ASN A 252 41.71 3.24 -13.65
CA ASN A 252 42.86 4.10 -13.64
C ASN A 252 44.03 3.41 -12.91
N PRO A 253 44.67 2.42 -13.55
CA PRO A 253 45.76 1.63 -12.96
C PRO A 253 46.98 2.47 -12.59
N GLU A 254 47.31 3.52 -13.36
CA GLU A 254 48.46 4.38 -13.08
C GLU A 254 48.24 5.20 -11.78
N LEU A 255 47.04 5.69 -11.55
CA LEU A 255 46.69 6.34 -10.28
C LEU A 255 46.68 5.31 -9.14
N ALA A 256 46.19 4.12 -9.38
CA ALA A 256 46.15 3.05 -8.38
C ALA A 256 47.55 2.62 -7.90
N LYS A 257 48.57 2.70 -8.74
CA LYS A 257 50.00 2.45 -8.36
C LYS A 257 50.51 3.45 -7.30
N GLN A 258 49.92 4.63 -7.25
CA GLN A 258 50.26 5.67 -6.25
C GLN A 258 49.53 5.48 -4.91
N TRP A 259 48.75 4.43 -4.75
CA TRP A 259 48.03 4.14 -3.50
C TRP A 259 48.98 3.84 -2.37
N HIS A 260 48.86 4.56 -1.25
CA HIS A 260 49.77 4.35 -0.13
C HIS A 260 49.61 2.93 0.45
N PRO A 261 50.71 2.17 0.58
CA PRO A 261 50.62 0.74 0.89
C PRO A 261 50.06 0.40 2.26
N THR A 262 50.21 1.29 3.27
CA THR A 262 49.83 1.00 4.65
C THR A 262 48.84 2.01 5.27
N LYS A 263 48.85 3.30 4.84
CA LYS A 263 48.07 4.37 5.53
C LYS A 263 46.60 4.37 5.19
N ASN A 264 46.12 3.58 4.26
CA ASN A 264 44.70 3.47 3.89
C ASN A 264 43.96 2.34 4.64
N GLY A 265 44.59 1.69 5.63
CA GLY A 265 44.03 0.56 6.34
C GLY A 265 43.62 -0.57 5.38
N ASP A 266 42.45 -1.13 5.56
CA ASP A 266 41.91 -2.22 4.69
C ASP A 266 41.38 -1.74 3.35
N LEU A 267 41.34 -0.41 3.10
CA LEU A 267 40.84 0.16 1.87
C LEU A 267 41.87 -0.04 0.73
N LYS A 268 41.41 -0.66 -0.35
CA LYS A 268 42.20 -0.96 -1.53
C LYS A 268 41.69 -0.20 -2.76
N PRO A 269 42.51 0.02 -3.81
CA PRO A 269 42.04 0.63 -5.06
C PRO A 269 40.86 -0.11 -5.72
N THR A 270 40.76 -1.43 -5.48
CA THR A 270 39.62 -2.25 -5.94
C THR A 270 38.30 -2.01 -5.17
N ASN A 271 38.38 -1.30 -4.03
CA ASN A 271 37.21 -0.99 -3.18
C ASN A 271 36.72 0.46 -3.32
N VAL A 272 37.26 1.21 -4.26
CA VAL A 272 36.88 2.60 -4.52
C VAL A 272 36.73 2.84 -6.01
N MET A 273 35.93 3.80 -6.38
CA MET A 273 35.79 4.29 -7.75
C MET A 273 36.66 5.54 -7.94
N ALA A 274 37.07 5.80 -9.17
CA ALA A 274 37.57 7.10 -9.58
C ALA A 274 36.49 8.17 -9.27
N ASN A 275 36.92 9.37 -8.86
CA ASN A 275 36.05 10.46 -8.39
C ASN A 275 35.27 10.18 -7.07
N SER A 276 35.64 9.15 -6.31
CA SER A 276 35.11 8.91 -4.97
C SER A 276 35.45 10.07 -4.01
N ASN A 277 34.55 10.42 -3.12
CA ASN A 277 34.77 11.41 -2.07
C ASN A 277 35.52 10.83 -0.83
N LYS A 278 36.05 9.61 -0.92
CA LYS A 278 36.80 9.00 0.18
C LYS A 278 38.12 9.73 0.38
N ILE A 279 38.51 9.89 1.63
CA ILE A 279 39.81 10.44 2.01
C ILE A 279 40.83 9.30 1.96
N VAL A 280 41.89 9.45 1.18
CA VAL A 280 42.92 8.43 0.99
C VAL A 280 44.31 9.03 0.98
N TRP A 281 45.27 8.23 1.37
CA TRP A 281 46.70 8.55 1.28
C TRP A 281 47.26 8.04 -0.02
N TRP A 282 48.09 8.88 -0.65
CA TRP A 282 48.86 8.60 -1.87
C TRP A 282 50.33 8.60 -1.57
N MET A 283 51.13 7.84 -2.31
CA MET A 283 52.58 7.81 -2.28
C MET A 283 53.10 7.97 -3.69
N TYR A 284 53.86 9.05 -3.91
CA TYR A 284 54.53 9.32 -5.18
C TYR A 284 55.97 8.96 -5.03
N GLN A 285 56.49 8.14 -5.94
CA GLN A 285 57.87 7.85 -6.05
C GLN A 285 58.51 8.74 -7.15
N TYR A 286 59.49 9.48 -6.77
CA TYR A 286 60.25 10.30 -7.70
C TYR A 286 61.71 9.87 -7.68
N ASN A 287 62.25 9.59 -8.90
CA ASN A 287 63.65 9.27 -9.11
C ASN A 287 64.33 10.49 -9.72
N ASN A 288 65.27 11.06 -9.01
CA ASN A 288 66.08 12.14 -9.56
C ASN A 288 67.02 11.58 -10.63
N LEU A 289 66.83 11.98 -11.87
CA LEU A 289 67.63 11.48 -13.01
C LEU A 289 69.09 12.00 -13.01
N ASN A 290 69.37 13.07 -12.25
CA ASN A 290 70.65 13.69 -12.21
C ASN A 290 71.64 12.99 -11.24
N ASP A 291 71.14 12.47 -10.13
CA ASP A 291 71.98 11.89 -9.08
C ASP A 291 71.49 10.51 -8.59
N GLY A 292 70.47 9.96 -9.20
CA GLY A 292 69.93 8.64 -8.86
C GLY A 292 69.20 8.58 -7.49
N THR A 293 68.97 9.71 -6.85
CA THR A 293 68.28 9.70 -5.55
C THR A 293 66.79 9.38 -5.70
N HIS A 294 66.24 8.62 -4.72
CA HIS A 294 64.82 8.22 -4.68
C HIS A 294 64.10 8.96 -3.57
N PHE A 295 62.99 9.61 -3.90
CA PHE A 295 62.14 10.31 -2.96
C PHE A 295 60.75 9.71 -2.94
N ASN A 296 60.18 9.57 -1.74
CA ASN A 296 58.80 9.18 -1.54
C ASN A 296 58.02 10.39 -0.96
N PHE A 297 57.08 10.90 -1.75
CA PHE A 297 56.19 11.99 -1.33
C PHE A 297 54.83 11.42 -0.94
N GLU A 298 54.32 11.78 0.24
CA GLU A 298 53.03 11.36 0.74
C GLU A 298 52.04 12.51 0.73
N LYS A 299 50.83 12.24 0.26
CA LYS A 299 49.74 13.23 0.22
C LYS A 299 48.44 12.61 0.63
N ILE A 300 47.68 13.32 1.48
CA ILE A 300 46.28 13.02 1.76
C ILE A 300 45.34 13.80 0.81
N SER A 301 44.36 13.18 0.26
CA SER A 301 43.35 13.84 -0.57
C SER A 301 41.95 13.42 -0.18
N ARG A 302 41.06 14.42 -0.13
CA ARG A 302 39.61 14.23 0.17
C ARG A 302 38.80 13.82 -1.05
N ARG A 303 39.44 13.71 -2.24
CA ARG A 303 38.75 13.34 -3.46
C ARG A 303 39.74 12.57 -4.34
N ILE A 304 39.28 11.42 -4.83
CA ILE A 304 40.03 10.65 -5.79
C ILE A 304 39.78 11.28 -7.17
N LEU A 305 40.56 12.33 -7.49
CA LEU A 305 40.45 13.01 -8.78
C LEU A 305 41.35 12.30 -9.81
N VAL A 306 40.76 11.94 -10.92
CA VAL A 306 41.49 11.57 -12.12
C VAL A 306 41.88 12.88 -12.82
N THR A 307 42.88 13.57 -12.32
CA THR A 307 43.51 14.65 -13.07
C THR A 307 44.55 14.00 -14.00
N SER A 308 44.43 14.28 -15.29
CA SER A 308 45.54 13.99 -16.22
C SER A 308 46.82 14.53 -15.64
N VAL A 309 47.79 13.65 -15.39
CA VAL A 309 49.15 14.07 -15.08
C VAL A 309 49.61 14.85 -16.30
N VAL A 310 49.70 16.18 -16.14
CA VAL A 310 50.41 17.02 -17.11
C VAL A 310 51.88 16.60 -16.99
N SER A 311 52.37 16.03 -18.05
CA SER A 311 53.79 15.67 -18.29
C SER A 311 54.72 16.87 -18.06
#